data_18d3be48fa70780b40a8f91f6cf5b7be
#
_entry.id   18d3be48fa70780b40a8f91f6cf5b7be
#
_cell.length_a   1.000
_cell.length_b   1.000
_cell.length_c   1.000
_cell.angle_alpha   90.00
_cell.angle_beta   90.00
_cell.angle_gamma   90.00
#
_symmetry.space_group_name_H-M   'P 1'
#
loop_
_entity.id
_entity.type
_entity.pdbx_description
1 polymer ?
#
loop_
_entity_poly.entity_id
_entity_poly.type
_entity_poly.pdbx_seq_one_letter_code
_entity_poly.pdbx_strand_id
1 'polypeptide(L)'
;GSEMCIRDRLGVMFIFIGNYLPKVKQNRTLGIKISWALNNEENWNKTHRFGGKVWVVGGLILLLSIFLPLKVMVWVVVCVIAALAIIPIVYSYFIYKQHQKEGIVYAEAPKSGAEKIALRITAVIVPIILLGVALLMFTGNIEVKCEDTALTINATYWTDLEIDYSEIETIKYRKNLDVG
;
A
#
# COMPACT_ATOMS: atom_id res chain seq x y z
N GLY A 1 -13.79 -12.44 9.55
CA GLY A 1 -13.52 -11.44 10.61
C GLY A 1 -12.10 -10.90 10.69
N SER A 2 -11.07 -11.68 10.37
CA SER A 2 -9.68 -11.23 10.55
C SER A 2 -9.21 -10.22 9.48
N GLU A 3 -9.69 -10.33 8.27
CA GLU A 3 -9.28 -9.46 7.16
C GLU A 3 -9.83 -8.03 7.26
N MET A 4 -11.01 -7.88 7.83
CA MET A 4 -11.62 -6.58 8.10
C MET A 4 -10.78 -5.77 9.11
N CYS A 5 -10.24 -6.43 10.13
CA CYS A 5 -9.40 -5.79 11.15
C CYS A 5 -8.05 -5.26 10.62
N ILE A 6 -7.44 -5.90 9.63
CA ILE A 6 -6.14 -5.47 9.07
C ILE A 6 -6.29 -4.16 8.30
N ARG A 7 -7.34 -4.02 7.49
CA ARG A 7 -7.63 -2.82 6.70
C ARG A 7 -7.93 -1.60 7.55
N ASP A 8 -8.74 -1.79 8.57
CA ASP A 8 -9.10 -0.72 9.51
C ASP A 8 -7.84 -0.21 10.21
N ARG A 9 -6.97 -1.13 10.64
CA ARG A 9 -5.68 -0.77 11.25
C ARG A 9 -4.78 -0.01 10.28
N LEU A 10 -4.72 -0.40 8.99
CA LEU A 10 -3.94 0.31 7.97
C LEU A 10 -4.51 1.70 7.68
N GLY A 11 -5.83 1.82 7.53
CA GLY A 11 -6.49 3.12 7.30
C GLY A 11 -6.25 4.08 8.45
N VAL A 12 -6.46 3.62 9.69
CA VAL A 12 -6.19 4.40 10.90
C VAL A 12 -4.70 4.76 11.00
N MET A 13 -3.80 3.82 10.74
CA MET A 13 -2.35 4.06 10.75
C MET A 13 -1.96 5.16 9.75
N PHE A 14 -2.50 5.14 8.53
CA PHE A 14 -2.22 6.17 7.53
C PHE A 14 -2.74 7.54 7.92
N ILE A 15 -3.89 7.63 8.58
CA ILE A 15 -4.41 8.88 9.14
C ILE A 15 -3.47 9.42 10.22
N PHE A 16 -3.00 8.57 11.14
CA PHE A 16 -2.06 8.97 12.18
C PHE A 16 -0.73 9.46 11.59
N ILE A 17 -0.14 8.70 10.66
CA ILE A 17 1.11 9.09 10.00
C ILE A 17 0.89 10.39 9.23
N GLY A 18 -0.20 10.51 8.48
CA GLY A 18 -0.53 11.72 7.71
C GLY A 18 -0.66 12.96 8.57
N ASN A 19 -1.27 12.84 9.75
CA ASN A 19 -1.39 13.94 10.70
C ASN A 19 -0.07 14.29 11.39
N TYR A 20 0.85 13.33 11.49
CA TYR A 20 2.17 13.54 12.08
C TYR A 20 3.19 14.08 11.06
N LEU A 21 3.09 13.74 9.79
CA LEU A 21 4.02 14.13 8.73
C LEU A 21 4.35 15.63 8.71
N PRO A 22 3.39 16.57 8.84
CA PRO A 22 3.68 18.01 8.83
C PRO A 22 4.54 18.49 10.00
N LYS A 23 4.62 17.71 11.06
CA LYS A 23 5.38 18.04 12.29
C LYS A 23 6.82 17.53 12.24
N VAL A 24 7.16 16.71 11.25
CA VAL A 24 8.49 16.12 11.10
C VAL A 24 9.44 17.17 10.58
N LYS A 25 10.39 17.59 11.41
CA LYS A 25 11.50 18.46 11.00
C LYS A 25 12.41 17.73 10.01
N GLN A 26 13.08 18.48 9.15
CA GLN A 26 14.02 17.94 8.17
C GLN A 26 15.07 17.06 8.86
N ASN A 27 15.09 15.78 8.49
CA ASN A 27 16.02 14.78 9.02
C ASN A 27 16.22 13.64 8.02
N ARG A 28 17.24 12.79 8.26
CA ARG A 28 17.56 11.65 7.40
C ARG A 28 16.92 10.33 7.87
N THR A 29 16.14 10.35 8.95
CA THR A 29 15.61 9.13 9.57
C THR A 29 14.15 8.90 9.22
N LEU A 30 13.30 9.92 9.36
CA LEU A 30 11.83 9.83 9.19
C LEU A 30 11.35 10.82 8.12
N GLY A 31 10.33 10.43 7.36
CA GLY A 31 9.65 11.27 6.37
C GLY A 31 9.88 10.86 4.92
N ILE A 32 9.44 11.72 4.01
CA ILE A 32 9.54 11.52 2.55
C ILE A 32 10.96 11.91 2.11
N LYS A 33 11.83 10.91 1.99
CA LYS A 33 13.26 11.07 1.75
C LYS A 33 13.61 11.21 0.27
N ILE A 34 13.30 12.36 -0.30
CA ILE A 34 13.66 12.66 -1.68
C ILE A 34 14.83 13.64 -1.67
N SER A 35 15.80 13.47 -2.57
CA SER A 35 17.03 14.26 -2.59
C SER A 35 16.78 15.77 -2.55
N TRP A 36 15.85 16.27 -3.33
CA TRP A 36 15.53 17.70 -3.34
C TRP A 36 14.77 18.17 -2.11
N ALA A 37 13.96 17.36 -1.45
CA ALA A 37 13.36 17.71 -0.17
C ALA A 37 14.40 17.68 0.96
N LEU A 38 15.33 16.70 0.95
CA LEU A 38 16.41 16.61 1.92
C LEU A 38 17.44 17.75 1.84
N ASN A 39 17.56 18.39 0.69
CA ASN A 39 18.54 19.44 0.44
C ASN A 39 17.97 20.87 0.54
N ASN A 40 16.68 21.00 0.87
CA ASN A 40 16.03 22.29 1.05
C ASN A 40 14.89 22.19 2.07
N GLU A 41 15.01 22.95 3.15
CA GLU A 41 14.05 22.93 4.26
C GLU A 41 12.64 23.38 3.84
N GLU A 42 12.55 24.35 2.96
CA GLU A 42 11.26 24.83 2.48
C GLU A 42 10.54 23.76 1.65
N ASN A 43 11.26 23.09 0.74
CA ASN A 43 10.73 21.98 -0.03
C ASN A 43 10.31 20.83 0.90
N TRP A 44 11.13 20.51 1.92
CA TRP A 44 10.80 19.53 2.94
C TRP A 44 9.46 19.85 3.61
N ASN A 45 9.34 21.05 4.14
CA ASN A 45 8.17 21.48 4.89
C ASN A 45 6.90 21.48 4.00
N LYS A 46 6.98 22.01 2.78
CA LYS A 46 5.87 22.03 1.82
C LYS A 46 5.45 20.60 1.44
N THR A 47 6.43 19.73 1.13
CA THR A 47 6.18 18.33 0.75
C THR A 47 5.53 17.55 1.87
N HIS A 48 6.00 17.69 3.12
CA HIS A 48 5.44 16.97 4.26
C HIS A 48 4.05 17.46 4.66
N ARG A 49 3.81 18.78 4.56
CA ARG A 49 2.47 19.34 4.79
C ARG A 49 1.45 18.87 3.75
N PHE A 50 1.85 18.84 2.49
CA PHE A 50 1.00 18.34 1.40
C PHE A 50 0.83 16.81 1.49
N GLY A 51 1.93 16.08 1.64
CA GLY A 51 1.94 14.63 1.80
C GLY A 51 1.08 14.19 2.98
N GLY A 52 1.13 14.90 4.12
CA GLY A 52 0.27 14.62 5.26
C GLY A 52 -1.21 14.64 4.93
N LYS A 53 -1.66 15.64 4.16
CA LYS A 53 -3.06 15.70 3.69
C LYS A 53 -3.42 14.53 2.77
N VAL A 54 -2.52 14.19 1.84
CA VAL A 54 -2.70 13.04 0.93
C VAL A 54 -2.82 11.74 1.71
N TRP A 55 -1.98 11.54 2.74
CA TRP A 55 -2.02 10.35 3.58
C TRP A 55 -3.29 10.25 4.41
N VAL A 56 -3.79 11.35 4.98
CA VAL A 56 -5.07 11.37 5.69
C VAL A 56 -6.22 11.02 4.75
N VAL A 57 -6.28 11.64 3.57
CA VAL A 57 -7.31 11.34 2.57
C VAL A 57 -7.23 9.89 2.11
N GLY A 58 -6.03 9.37 1.84
CA GLY A 58 -5.84 7.98 1.48
C GLY A 58 -6.29 7.00 2.57
N GLY A 59 -5.99 7.31 3.83
CA GLY A 59 -6.46 6.53 4.98
C GLY A 59 -7.99 6.52 5.09
N LEU A 60 -8.65 7.65 4.86
CA LEU A 60 -10.11 7.74 4.81
C LEU A 60 -10.71 6.92 3.67
N ILE A 61 -10.10 6.96 2.47
CA ILE A 61 -10.53 6.14 1.33
C ILE A 61 -10.42 4.66 1.66
N LEU A 62 -9.33 4.23 2.33
CA LEU A 62 -9.17 2.86 2.77
C LEU A 62 -10.24 2.43 3.77
N LEU A 63 -10.60 3.28 4.73
CA LEU A 63 -11.68 3.00 5.68
C LEU A 63 -13.03 2.88 4.95
N LEU A 64 -13.32 3.77 4.00
CA LEU A 64 -14.55 3.72 3.21
C LEU A 64 -14.60 2.53 2.25
N SER A 65 -13.45 1.96 1.87
CA SER A 65 -13.39 0.80 0.98
C SER A 65 -13.99 -0.48 1.58
N ILE A 66 -14.32 -0.47 2.88
CA ILE A 66 -14.99 -1.59 3.57
C ILE A 66 -16.34 -1.95 2.94
N PHE A 67 -17.01 -0.97 2.33
CA PHE A 67 -18.32 -1.17 1.68
C PHE A 67 -18.21 -1.70 0.25
N LEU A 68 -17.00 -1.92 -0.27
CA LEU A 68 -16.76 -2.34 -1.64
C LEU A 68 -16.60 -3.87 -1.74
N PRO A 69 -17.02 -4.48 -2.88
CA PRO A 69 -16.74 -5.88 -3.16
C PRO A 69 -15.23 -6.16 -3.15
N LEU A 70 -14.83 -7.35 -2.71
CA LEU A 70 -13.42 -7.72 -2.51
C LEU A 70 -12.52 -7.41 -3.72
N LYS A 71 -12.96 -7.72 -4.95
CA LYS A 71 -12.19 -7.44 -6.17
C LYS A 71 -11.92 -5.95 -6.38
N VAL A 72 -12.93 -5.10 -6.18
CA VAL A 72 -12.80 -3.63 -6.33
C VAL A 72 -11.93 -3.06 -5.21
N MET A 73 -12.11 -3.56 -4.01
CA MET A 73 -11.37 -3.15 -2.83
C MET A 73 -9.86 -3.34 -2.99
N VAL A 74 -9.42 -4.49 -3.50
CA VAL A 74 -7.97 -4.75 -3.73
C VAL A 74 -7.37 -3.70 -4.65
N TRP A 75 -8.08 -3.36 -5.74
CA TRP A 75 -7.64 -2.29 -6.66
C TRP A 75 -7.57 -0.93 -5.99
N VAL A 76 -8.56 -0.59 -5.16
CA VAL A 76 -8.56 0.66 -4.38
C VAL A 76 -7.35 0.71 -3.46
N VAL A 77 -7.04 -0.36 -2.72
CA VAL A 77 -5.87 -0.42 -1.84
C VAL A 77 -4.57 -0.20 -2.62
N VAL A 78 -4.38 -0.91 -3.74
CA VAL A 78 -3.19 -0.76 -4.59
C VAL A 78 -3.07 0.65 -5.14
N CYS A 79 -4.15 1.22 -5.66
CA CYS A 79 -4.17 2.58 -6.20
C CYS A 79 -3.87 3.62 -5.11
N VAL A 80 -4.45 3.47 -3.91
CA VAL A 80 -4.21 4.38 -2.79
C VAL A 80 -2.75 4.32 -2.35
N ILE A 81 -2.17 3.13 -2.16
CA ILE A 81 -0.76 3.00 -1.77
C ILE A 81 0.16 3.62 -2.82
N ALA A 82 -0.09 3.38 -4.11
CA ALA A 82 0.66 4.00 -5.19
C ALA A 82 0.53 5.53 -5.17
N ALA A 83 -0.67 6.07 -4.97
CA ALA A 83 -0.93 7.51 -4.88
C ALA A 83 -0.22 8.14 -3.68
N LEU A 84 -0.25 7.49 -2.49
CA LEU A 84 0.42 7.95 -1.28
C LEU A 84 1.94 8.08 -1.47
N ALA A 85 2.55 7.24 -2.30
CA ALA A 85 3.96 7.31 -2.62
C ALA A 85 4.24 8.36 -3.72
N ILE A 86 3.52 8.29 -4.85
CA ILE A 86 3.83 9.05 -6.07
C ILE A 86 3.47 10.54 -5.93
N ILE A 87 2.28 10.85 -5.40
CA ILE A 87 1.77 12.23 -5.36
C ILE A 87 2.70 13.18 -4.59
N PRO A 88 3.20 12.87 -3.38
CA PRO A 88 4.13 13.75 -2.67
C PRO A 88 5.48 13.88 -3.39
N ILE A 89 5.94 12.82 -4.08
CA ILE A 89 7.19 12.86 -4.86
C ILE A 89 7.07 13.84 -6.01
N VAL A 90 5.99 13.73 -6.79
CA VAL A 90 5.72 14.62 -7.92
C VAL A 90 5.56 16.08 -7.44
N TYR A 91 4.84 16.29 -6.36
CA TYR A 91 4.68 17.62 -5.75
C TYR A 91 6.03 18.25 -5.34
N SER A 92 6.88 17.47 -4.67
CA SER A 92 8.23 17.91 -4.28
C SER A 92 9.10 18.25 -5.50
N TYR A 93 8.95 17.49 -6.60
CA TYR A 93 9.65 17.78 -7.85
C TYR A 93 9.18 19.11 -8.48
N PHE A 94 7.89 19.41 -8.44
CA PHE A 94 7.38 20.69 -8.92
C PHE A 94 7.94 21.87 -8.13
N ILE A 95 7.99 21.77 -6.80
CA ILE A 95 8.63 22.79 -5.94
C ILE A 95 10.10 22.97 -6.31
N TYR A 96 10.83 21.87 -6.49
CA TYR A 96 12.23 21.90 -6.90
C TYR A 96 12.40 22.64 -8.24
N LYS A 97 11.56 22.37 -9.23
CA LYS A 97 11.55 23.04 -10.54
C LYS A 97 11.24 24.55 -10.42
N GLN A 98 10.31 24.91 -9.55
CA GLN A 98 9.98 26.31 -9.30
C GLN A 98 11.16 27.04 -8.67
N HIS A 99 11.77 26.48 -7.65
CA HIS A 99 12.93 27.04 -6.97
C HIS A 99 14.13 27.21 -7.93
N GLN A 100 14.32 26.29 -8.88
CA GLN A 100 15.35 26.44 -9.92
C GLN A 100 15.10 27.68 -10.81
N LYS A 101 13.85 27.98 -11.14
CA LYS A 101 13.51 29.20 -11.91
C LYS A 101 13.74 30.49 -11.12
N GLU A 102 13.59 30.42 -9.80
CA GLU A 102 13.79 31.53 -8.87
C GLU A 102 15.27 31.69 -8.48
N GLY A 103 16.18 30.85 -9.02
CA GLY A 103 17.62 30.92 -8.74
C GLY A 103 18.03 30.40 -7.36
N ILE A 104 17.14 29.68 -6.67
CA ILE A 104 17.42 29.08 -5.35
C ILE A 104 18.35 27.89 -5.54
N VAL A 105 19.55 27.99 -4.98
CA VAL A 105 20.55 26.91 -5.03
C VAL A 105 20.25 25.90 -3.92
N TYR A 106 20.05 24.65 -4.32
CA TYR A 106 19.94 23.53 -3.38
C TYR A 106 21.34 23.10 -2.94
N ALA A 107 21.55 22.97 -1.65
CA ALA A 107 22.80 22.42 -1.14
C ALA A 107 22.91 20.96 -1.65
N GLU A 108 23.79 20.72 -2.60
CA GLU A 108 24.08 19.36 -3.05
C GLU A 108 24.79 18.62 -1.92
N ALA A 109 24.02 17.87 -1.13
CA ALA A 109 24.63 16.85 -0.31
C ALA A 109 25.30 15.83 -1.25
N PRO A 110 26.59 15.49 -1.07
CA PRO A 110 27.24 14.49 -1.89
C PRO A 110 26.43 13.20 -1.79
N LYS A 111 25.81 12.80 -2.91
CA LYS A 111 25.09 11.54 -2.99
C LYS A 111 26.10 10.43 -2.80
N SER A 112 26.10 9.82 -1.63
CA SER A 112 26.86 8.59 -1.38
C SER A 112 26.53 7.58 -2.50
N GLY A 113 27.55 6.89 -3.01
CA GLY A 113 27.34 5.83 -4.02
C GLY A 113 26.26 4.82 -3.57
N ALA A 114 26.19 4.54 -2.27
CA ALA A 114 25.17 3.70 -1.64
C ALA A 114 23.75 4.26 -1.81
N GLU A 115 23.57 5.58 -1.76
CA GLU A 115 22.23 6.22 -1.90
C GLU A 115 21.70 6.13 -3.34
N LYS A 116 22.58 6.26 -4.33
CA LYS A 116 22.22 6.04 -5.76
C LYS A 116 21.86 4.59 -6.03
N ILE A 117 22.59 3.65 -5.43
CA ILE A 117 22.35 2.22 -5.53
C ILE A 117 21.01 1.89 -4.84
N ALA A 118 20.77 2.36 -3.63
CA ALA A 118 19.52 2.14 -2.92
C ALA A 118 18.30 2.66 -3.70
N LEU A 119 18.39 3.86 -4.29
CA LEU A 119 17.31 4.42 -5.10
C LEU A 119 17.02 3.56 -6.35
N ARG A 120 18.06 3.08 -7.05
CA ARG A 120 17.91 2.18 -8.20
C ARG A 120 17.30 0.84 -7.80
N ILE A 121 17.78 0.26 -6.69
CA ILE A 121 17.25 -0.99 -6.15
C ILE A 121 15.77 -0.83 -5.80
N THR A 122 15.38 0.24 -5.10
CA THR A 122 13.98 0.50 -4.75
C THR A 122 13.11 0.71 -5.99
N ALA A 123 13.61 1.45 -6.98
CA ALA A 123 12.89 1.70 -8.24
C ALA A 123 12.64 0.43 -9.05
N VAL A 124 13.45 -0.62 -8.88
CA VAL A 124 13.28 -1.91 -9.56
C VAL A 124 12.47 -2.88 -8.70
N ILE A 125 12.79 -2.99 -7.41
CA ILE A 125 12.16 -3.98 -6.51
C ILE A 125 10.69 -3.67 -6.27
N VAL A 126 10.32 -2.40 -6.06
CA VAL A 126 8.93 -2.03 -5.77
C VAL A 126 7.97 -2.41 -6.91
N PRO A 127 8.25 -2.09 -8.19
CA PRO A 127 7.40 -2.55 -9.31
C PRO A 127 7.36 -4.07 -9.44
N ILE A 128 8.46 -4.78 -9.18
CA ILE A 128 8.50 -6.25 -9.24
C ILE A 128 7.61 -6.85 -8.15
N ILE A 129 7.68 -6.34 -6.94
CA ILE A 129 6.81 -6.80 -5.84
C ILE A 129 5.33 -6.52 -6.17
N LEU A 130 5.01 -5.32 -6.66
CA LEU A 130 3.65 -4.96 -7.06
C LEU A 130 3.13 -5.85 -8.19
N LEU A 131 3.97 -6.12 -9.19
CA LEU A 131 3.64 -7.04 -10.28
C LEU A 131 3.45 -8.46 -9.76
N GLY A 132 4.32 -8.93 -8.86
CA GLY A 132 4.20 -10.25 -8.22
C GLY A 132 2.90 -10.40 -7.44
N VAL A 133 2.55 -9.41 -6.63
CA VAL A 133 1.27 -9.40 -5.90
C VAL A 133 0.09 -9.37 -6.86
N ALA A 134 0.15 -8.57 -7.92
CA ALA A 134 -0.90 -8.54 -8.94
C ALA A 134 -1.06 -9.90 -9.62
N LEU A 135 0.04 -10.55 -10.03
CA LEU A 135 0.01 -11.89 -10.63
C LEU A 135 -0.59 -12.93 -9.67
N LEU A 136 -0.17 -12.93 -8.41
CA LEU A 136 -0.74 -13.83 -7.39
C LEU A 136 -2.25 -13.64 -7.22
N MET A 137 -2.73 -12.38 -7.29
CA MET A 137 -4.15 -12.08 -7.19
C MET A 137 -4.97 -12.54 -8.41
N PHE A 138 -4.35 -12.57 -9.60
CA PHE A 138 -5.06 -12.95 -10.83
C PHE A 138 -4.94 -14.42 -11.21
N THR A 139 -3.92 -15.13 -10.70
CA THR A 139 -3.68 -16.54 -11.08
C THR A 139 -4.14 -17.53 -10.01
N GLY A 140 -4.60 -17.07 -8.84
CA GLY A 140 -5.14 -17.93 -7.78
C GLY A 140 -6.50 -18.49 -8.16
N ASN A 141 -6.60 -19.82 -8.30
CA ASN A 141 -7.86 -20.55 -8.46
C ASN A 141 -8.11 -21.37 -7.21
N ILE A 142 -9.39 -21.42 -6.80
CA ILE A 142 -9.86 -22.32 -5.77
C ILE A 142 -10.76 -23.34 -6.48
N GLU A 143 -10.38 -24.60 -6.43
CA GLU A 143 -11.14 -25.72 -6.98
C GLU A 143 -11.66 -26.57 -5.81
N VAL A 144 -12.98 -26.76 -5.79
CA VAL A 144 -13.63 -27.61 -4.80
C VAL A 144 -14.01 -28.91 -5.48
N LYS A 145 -13.46 -30.03 -5.02
CA LYS A 145 -13.79 -31.38 -5.48
C LYS A 145 -14.58 -32.08 -4.39
N CYS A 146 -15.76 -32.55 -4.76
CA CYS A 146 -16.57 -33.41 -3.90
C CYS A 146 -16.31 -34.86 -4.32
N GLU A 147 -15.62 -35.61 -3.49
CA GLU A 147 -15.41 -37.04 -3.64
C GLU A 147 -16.49 -37.81 -2.83
N ASP A 148 -16.57 -39.13 -2.99
CA ASP A 148 -17.62 -39.92 -2.31
C ASP A 148 -17.49 -39.94 -0.77
N THR A 149 -16.29 -39.66 -0.24
CA THR A 149 -15.98 -39.74 1.20
C THR A 149 -15.52 -38.43 1.83
N ALA A 150 -15.03 -37.48 1.01
CA ALA A 150 -14.45 -36.26 1.49
C ALA A 150 -14.68 -35.09 0.54
N LEU A 151 -14.66 -33.85 1.08
CA LEU A 151 -14.63 -32.61 0.36
C LEU A 151 -13.18 -32.09 0.31
N THR A 152 -12.59 -32.01 -0.88
CA THR A 152 -11.23 -31.48 -1.05
C THR A 152 -11.31 -30.07 -1.64
N ILE A 153 -10.69 -29.10 -0.96
CA ILE A 153 -10.55 -27.73 -1.43
C ILE A 153 -9.10 -27.50 -1.81
N ASN A 154 -8.84 -27.45 -3.11
CA ASN A 154 -7.50 -27.16 -3.65
C ASN A 154 -7.39 -25.68 -3.91
N ALA A 155 -6.45 -25.01 -3.25
CA ALA A 155 -6.16 -23.60 -3.45
C ALA A 155 -4.73 -23.43 -4.00
N THR A 156 -4.56 -22.71 -5.10
CA THR A 156 -3.28 -22.58 -5.82
C THR A 156 -2.11 -22.09 -4.94
N TYR A 157 -2.38 -21.35 -3.86
CA TYR A 157 -1.36 -20.75 -3.00
C TYR A 157 -1.52 -21.10 -1.51
N TRP A 158 -2.38 -22.07 -1.20
CA TRP A 158 -2.63 -22.53 0.16
C TRP A 158 -2.50 -24.05 0.25
N THR A 159 -2.33 -24.57 1.44
CA THR A 159 -2.38 -26.03 1.63
C THR A 159 -3.77 -26.54 1.33
N ASP A 160 -3.85 -27.64 0.59
CA ASP A 160 -5.11 -28.31 0.32
C ASP A 160 -5.81 -28.68 1.63
N LEU A 161 -7.11 -28.39 1.68
CA LEU A 161 -7.95 -28.72 2.83
C LEU A 161 -8.83 -29.92 2.44
N GLU A 162 -8.67 -31.02 3.15
CA GLU A 162 -9.48 -32.22 3.03
C GLU A 162 -10.39 -32.32 4.25
N ILE A 163 -11.70 -32.40 4.03
CA ILE A 163 -12.72 -32.52 5.08
C ILE A 163 -13.46 -33.84 4.84
N ASP A 164 -13.27 -34.81 5.75
CA ASP A 164 -14.00 -36.05 5.71
C ASP A 164 -15.51 -35.81 6.06
N TYR A 165 -16.40 -36.41 5.32
CA TYR A 165 -17.84 -36.27 5.59
C TYR A 165 -18.26 -36.80 6.94
N SER A 166 -17.49 -37.70 7.55
CA SER A 166 -17.71 -38.16 8.92
C SER A 166 -17.52 -37.12 9.99
N GLU A 167 -16.73 -36.06 9.69
CA GLU A 167 -16.49 -34.94 10.59
C GLU A 167 -17.52 -33.81 10.48
N ILE A 168 -18.45 -33.92 9.50
CA ILE A 168 -19.45 -32.89 9.26
C ILE A 168 -20.68 -33.16 10.11
N GLU A 169 -20.86 -32.41 11.19
CA GLU A 169 -22.06 -32.52 12.07
C GLU A 169 -23.32 -31.94 11.44
N THR A 170 -23.24 -30.87 10.67
CA THR A 170 -24.40 -30.20 10.06
C THR A 170 -24.06 -29.47 8.77
N ILE A 171 -24.90 -29.66 7.73
CA ILE A 171 -24.87 -28.92 6.47
C ILE A 171 -26.03 -27.93 6.45
N LYS A 172 -25.75 -26.62 6.38
CA LYS A 172 -26.78 -25.58 6.21
C LYS A 172 -26.64 -24.94 4.84
N TYR A 173 -27.66 -25.08 3.99
CA TYR A 173 -27.71 -24.37 2.73
C TYR A 173 -28.06 -22.89 2.96
N ARG A 174 -27.16 -21.98 2.54
CA ARG A 174 -27.45 -20.54 2.47
C ARG A 174 -27.46 -20.08 1.02
N LYS A 175 -28.61 -19.53 0.61
CA LYS A 175 -28.83 -19.07 -0.77
C LYS A 175 -27.97 -17.87 -1.15
N ASN A 176 -27.54 -17.08 -0.17
CA ASN A 176 -26.57 -15.98 -0.32
C ASN A 176 -25.46 -16.20 0.69
N LEU A 177 -24.22 -16.29 0.22
CA LEU A 177 -23.04 -16.13 1.06
C LEU A 177 -22.95 -14.64 1.40
N ASP A 178 -23.36 -14.27 2.61
CA ASP A 178 -22.93 -13.01 3.19
C ASP A 178 -21.43 -13.15 3.48
N VAL A 179 -20.62 -12.71 2.50
CA VAL A 179 -19.18 -12.55 2.68
C VAL A 179 -19.02 -11.30 3.51
N GLY A 180 -19.03 -11.49 4.85
CA GLY A 180 -18.77 -10.43 5.83
C GLY A 180 -17.34 -9.92 5.80
#